data_0e5200a55cfecb80d6c5cc135f389cb1
#
_entry.id   0e5200a55cfecb80d6c5cc135f389cb1
#
_cell.length_a   1.000
_cell.length_b   1.000
_cell.length_c   1.000
_cell.angle_alpha   90.00
_cell.angle_beta   90.00
_cell.angle_gamma   90.00
#
_symmetry.space_group_name_H-M   'P 1'
#
loop_
_entity.id
_entity.type
_entity.pdbx_description
1 polymer ?
#
loop_
_entity_poly.entity_id
_entity_poly.type
_entity_poly.pdbx_seq_one_letter_code
_entity_poly.pdbx_strand_id
1 'polypeptide(L)'
;MKRSNFIKYGLTVLTASAALLGAGGTARAADRKPNIVFIMGDDIGMWNIGAYSRGMMAGTTPNLDRMAKEGMLFTDYYAEASCTAGRANFITGELPIRTGMTTVGQAGAAIGLPAEACTIATALKAQGYATGQFGKNHLGDKNEFLPTVHGFDEFFGYLYHLDAMEDPFHPNYPQNLLNVVGPRNLIHSWATDTDDPTEMPRWGKIGKQKIEDDGPLPPHPMAGIKYNMETIDDTIIADSLAFMDQAKAANKPFFVWINPTRMHVVTHLSPKYAAMMNSQNGWSIEEAGMAEVDDEVGSVMQHLKDMGVDDNTIVVFTTDNGTESFTWPDGGTTPFAQCKGTVMEGGFRVPCILRWPGHVPADSVQNGIFSGLDWFPTFLNAAGNPNITDQLLKGVTLGDRTYKNHLDGYDQMAAITGNGPSARHEIFYLGESTIGAVRIDDYKYRFIDQPQGWLGVKNHPDVPTITNLRLDPFERLGFPEDMTKQGSLMFMGDWYMYQFWRFVFVQQMMGKEIQTFLAYPPMQRGASFNLDALKAEMAAKMAQAEAAAKGAGQ
;
A
#
# COMPACT_ATOMS: atom_id res chain seq x y z
N MET A 1 48.49 42.97 -60.00
CA MET A 1 48.51 43.93 -58.87
C MET A 1 47.08 44.24 -58.50
N LYS A 2 46.74 44.13 -57.20
CA LYS A 2 45.50 44.56 -56.53
C LYS A 2 44.17 43.96 -57.07
N ARG A 3 43.91 42.73 -56.61
CA ARG A 3 42.56 42.18 -56.40
C ARG A 3 42.59 41.32 -55.13
N SER A 4 42.17 41.83 -54.01
CA SER A 4 41.81 41.09 -52.81
C SER A 4 41.50 42.10 -51.72
N ASN A 5 40.22 42.38 -51.46
CA ASN A 5 39.74 42.95 -50.19
C ASN A 5 38.20 43.20 -50.15
N PHE A 6 37.39 42.49 -50.96
CA PHE A 6 35.92 42.69 -50.87
C PHE A 6 35.11 41.47 -50.42
N ILE A 7 35.74 40.39 -49.91
CA ILE A 7 35.04 39.17 -49.50
C ILE A 7 35.08 38.94 -47.96
N LYS A 8 35.58 39.89 -47.19
CA LYS A 8 35.70 39.67 -45.73
C LYS A 8 34.58 40.29 -44.85
N TYR A 9 33.66 41.05 -45.40
CA TYR A 9 32.57 41.67 -44.62
C TYR A 9 31.16 41.13 -44.88
N GLY A 10 31.00 40.19 -45.82
CA GLY A 10 29.70 39.57 -46.11
C GLY A 10 29.39 38.29 -45.31
N LEU A 11 30.36 37.68 -44.66
CA LEU A 11 30.18 36.39 -43.97
C LEU A 11 29.93 36.49 -42.46
N THR A 12 30.14 37.68 -41.88
CA THR A 12 30.01 37.90 -40.44
C THR A 12 28.61 38.31 -40.01
N VAL A 13 27.74 38.72 -40.94
CA VAL A 13 26.36 39.13 -40.64
C VAL A 13 25.37 37.96 -40.77
N LEU A 14 25.68 36.91 -41.54
CA LEU A 14 24.81 35.72 -41.68
C LEU A 14 24.99 34.70 -40.54
N THR A 15 26.11 34.72 -39.84
CA THR A 15 26.33 33.82 -38.69
C THR A 15 25.74 34.34 -37.39
N ALA A 16 25.46 35.64 -37.25
CA ALA A 16 24.81 36.18 -36.06
C ALA A 16 23.27 36.02 -36.08
N SER A 17 22.64 35.89 -37.27
CA SER A 17 21.19 35.66 -37.38
C SER A 17 20.78 34.19 -37.24
N ALA A 18 21.70 33.24 -37.46
CA ALA A 18 21.43 31.82 -37.24
C ALA A 18 21.61 31.40 -35.77
N ALA A 19 22.34 32.19 -34.97
CA ALA A 19 22.52 31.91 -33.52
C ALA A 19 21.36 32.41 -32.65
N LEU A 20 20.48 33.27 -33.17
CA LEU A 20 19.30 33.77 -32.46
C LEU A 20 18.01 32.98 -32.75
N LEU A 21 18.01 32.08 -33.74
CA LEU A 21 16.89 31.16 -34.01
C LEU A 21 17.09 29.75 -33.42
N GLY A 22 18.26 29.46 -32.81
CA GLY A 22 18.56 28.19 -32.13
C GLY A 22 18.43 28.22 -30.60
N ALA A 23 18.09 29.37 -30.00
CA ALA A 23 17.92 29.53 -28.56
C ALA A 23 16.45 29.52 -28.11
N GLY A 24 15.55 29.00 -28.95
CA GLY A 24 14.28 28.42 -28.54
C GLY A 24 14.55 27.03 -27.97
N GLY A 25 15.47 26.93 -27.00
CA GLY A 25 15.63 25.72 -26.21
C GLY A 25 14.29 25.44 -25.59
N THR A 26 13.70 24.30 -25.94
CA THR A 26 12.69 23.66 -25.14
C THR A 26 13.19 23.74 -23.69
N ALA A 27 12.62 24.67 -22.90
CA ALA A 27 12.76 24.60 -21.47
C ALA A 27 12.36 23.15 -21.12
N ARG A 28 13.35 22.38 -20.78
CA ARG A 28 13.22 20.98 -20.41
C ARG A 28 12.20 20.97 -19.27
N ALA A 29 11.17 20.12 -19.37
CA ALA A 29 10.14 19.92 -18.37
C ALA A 29 10.69 19.45 -16.99
N ALA A 30 11.96 19.75 -16.69
CA ALA A 30 12.75 19.21 -15.60
C ALA A 30 12.50 19.88 -14.23
N ASP A 31 11.59 20.89 -14.13
CA ASP A 31 11.38 21.62 -12.87
C ASP A 31 9.95 21.55 -12.32
N ARG A 32 9.04 20.78 -12.95
CA ARG A 32 7.69 20.62 -12.44
C ARG A 32 7.61 19.36 -11.57
N LYS A 33 7.25 19.53 -10.30
CA LYS A 33 6.94 18.38 -9.41
C LYS A 33 5.90 17.49 -10.07
N PRO A 34 6.09 16.16 -10.14
CA PRO A 34 5.10 15.27 -10.75
C PRO A 34 3.84 15.19 -9.90
N ASN A 35 2.70 14.99 -10.55
CA ASN A 35 1.53 14.49 -9.85
C ASN A 35 1.74 13.02 -9.48
N ILE A 36 1.04 12.55 -8.45
CA ILE A 36 1.14 11.18 -7.97
C ILE A 36 -0.27 10.62 -7.79
N VAL A 37 -0.58 9.54 -8.48
CA VAL A 37 -1.81 8.76 -8.33
C VAL A 37 -1.42 7.35 -7.91
N PHE A 38 -1.90 6.94 -6.75
CA PHE A 38 -1.67 5.61 -6.20
C PHE A 38 -3.00 4.87 -6.08
N ILE A 39 -3.20 3.84 -6.89
CA ILE A 39 -4.40 3.01 -6.90
C ILE A 39 -4.08 1.73 -6.16
N MET A 40 -4.75 1.51 -5.03
CA MET A 40 -4.55 0.33 -4.20
C MET A 40 -5.84 -0.48 -4.15
N GLY A 41 -5.88 -1.57 -4.89
CA GLY A 41 -6.94 -2.58 -4.78
C GLY A 41 -6.91 -3.28 -3.42
N ASP A 42 -7.81 -4.21 -3.23
CA ASP A 42 -7.99 -4.99 -2.01
C ASP A 42 -7.94 -6.48 -2.35
N ASP A 43 -7.07 -7.24 -1.73
CA ASP A 43 -6.94 -8.70 -1.87
C ASP A 43 -6.64 -9.22 -3.31
N ILE A 44 -6.11 -8.39 -4.21
CA ILE A 44 -5.88 -8.76 -5.61
C ILE A 44 -4.64 -9.66 -5.75
N GLY A 45 -4.82 -10.83 -6.34
CA GLY A 45 -3.72 -11.75 -6.62
C GLY A 45 -2.96 -11.40 -7.91
N MET A 46 -1.71 -11.81 -7.98
CA MET A 46 -0.87 -11.53 -9.14
C MET A 46 -1.45 -12.12 -10.43
N TRP A 47 -2.10 -13.29 -10.38
CA TRP A 47 -2.71 -13.92 -11.55
C TRP A 47 -4.07 -13.35 -11.97
N ASN A 48 -4.67 -12.48 -11.17
CA ASN A 48 -5.89 -11.77 -11.54
C ASN A 48 -5.65 -10.69 -12.60
N ILE A 49 -4.39 -10.35 -12.89
CA ILE A 49 -4.00 -9.33 -13.87
C ILE A 49 -3.40 -10.01 -15.11
N GLY A 50 -3.91 -9.64 -16.29
CA GLY A 50 -3.49 -10.22 -17.58
C GLY A 50 -2.00 -10.09 -17.88
N ALA A 51 -1.39 -8.94 -17.54
CA ALA A 51 0.05 -8.69 -17.70
C ALA A 51 0.93 -9.71 -16.94
N TYR A 52 0.44 -10.28 -15.83
CA TYR A 52 1.13 -11.32 -15.07
C TYR A 52 0.70 -12.73 -15.49
N SER A 53 -0.60 -12.98 -15.66
CA SER A 53 -1.14 -14.31 -15.96
C SER A 53 -0.87 -14.77 -17.40
N ARG A 54 -0.66 -13.82 -18.33
CA ARG A 54 -0.35 -14.08 -19.74
C ARG A 54 -1.33 -15.01 -20.44
N GLY A 55 -2.62 -14.91 -20.10
CA GLY A 55 -3.69 -15.76 -20.65
C GLY A 55 -3.82 -17.13 -19.99
N MET A 56 -3.10 -17.39 -18.89
CA MET A 56 -3.26 -18.61 -18.09
C MET A 56 -4.58 -18.60 -17.33
N MET A 57 -5.08 -17.43 -16.94
CA MET A 57 -6.36 -17.20 -16.28
C MET A 57 -7.41 -16.71 -17.26
N ALA A 58 -8.68 -16.95 -16.94
CA ALA A 58 -9.81 -16.58 -17.80
C ALA A 58 -10.09 -15.06 -17.83
N GLY A 59 -9.76 -14.34 -16.74
CA GLY A 59 -9.98 -12.90 -16.61
C GLY A 59 -9.07 -12.08 -17.52
N THR A 60 -9.53 -10.88 -17.89
CA THR A 60 -8.79 -9.94 -18.73
C THR A 60 -8.79 -8.55 -18.12
N THR A 61 -7.64 -7.89 -18.15
CA THR A 61 -7.45 -6.53 -17.60
C THR A 61 -6.71 -5.63 -18.61
N PRO A 62 -7.36 -5.26 -19.73
CA PRO A 62 -6.69 -4.61 -20.86
C PRO A 62 -6.11 -3.22 -20.54
N ASN A 63 -6.66 -2.49 -19.56
CA ASN A 63 -6.13 -1.19 -19.16
C ASN A 63 -4.88 -1.34 -18.28
N LEU A 64 -4.88 -2.28 -17.32
CA LEU A 64 -3.70 -2.66 -16.53
C LEU A 64 -2.60 -3.25 -17.40
N ASP A 65 -2.95 -4.10 -18.37
CA ASP A 65 -2.01 -4.67 -19.34
C ASP A 65 -1.34 -3.56 -20.18
N ARG A 66 -2.14 -2.56 -20.61
CA ARG A 66 -1.62 -1.39 -21.30
C ARG A 66 -0.73 -0.54 -20.39
N MET A 67 -1.13 -0.32 -19.14
CA MET A 67 -0.33 0.41 -18.15
C MET A 67 1.03 -0.25 -17.93
N ALA A 68 1.06 -1.59 -17.82
CA ALA A 68 2.30 -2.37 -17.71
C ALA A 68 3.20 -2.22 -18.95
N LYS A 69 2.61 -2.22 -20.15
CA LYS A 69 3.33 -2.03 -21.40
C LYS A 69 3.85 -0.60 -21.58
N GLU A 70 3.13 0.40 -21.09
CA GLU A 70 3.55 1.80 -21.11
C GLU A 70 4.52 2.15 -19.96
N GLY A 71 4.76 1.24 -19.02
CA GLY A 71 5.53 1.45 -17.83
C GLY A 71 6.38 0.24 -17.41
N MET A 72 6.38 -0.07 -16.12
CA MET A 72 7.19 -1.10 -15.48
C MET A 72 6.32 -2.06 -14.67
N LEU A 73 6.57 -3.35 -14.83
CA LEU A 73 5.94 -4.44 -14.08
C LEU A 73 6.93 -4.97 -13.03
N PHE A 74 6.46 -5.15 -11.80
CA PHE A 74 7.31 -5.66 -10.71
C PHE A 74 7.04 -7.14 -10.47
N THR A 75 8.10 -7.95 -10.33
CA THR A 75 7.99 -9.37 -9.99
C THR A 75 8.24 -9.67 -8.53
N ASP A 76 8.93 -8.78 -7.83
CA ASP A 76 9.34 -8.89 -6.42
C ASP A 76 8.86 -7.69 -5.61
N TYR A 77 7.56 -7.37 -5.70
CA TYR A 77 6.92 -6.32 -4.92
C TYR A 77 6.19 -6.93 -3.71
N TYR A 78 6.37 -6.30 -2.54
CA TYR A 78 5.89 -6.80 -1.26
C TYR A 78 5.01 -5.77 -0.57
N ALA A 79 3.79 -6.20 -0.23
CA ALA A 79 2.89 -5.53 0.69
C ALA A 79 3.02 -6.17 2.09
N GLU A 80 1.91 -6.27 2.83
CA GLU A 80 1.86 -6.90 4.15
C GLU A 80 0.86 -8.05 4.17
N ALA A 81 0.77 -8.76 5.31
CA ALA A 81 -0.10 -9.93 5.43
C ALA A 81 -1.61 -9.59 5.46
N SER A 82 -1.99 -8.34 5.71
CA SER A 82 -3.39 -7.93 5.86
C SER A 82 -3.61 -6.46 5.51
N CYS A 83 -4.88 -6.10 5.23
CA CYS A 83 -5.27 -4.79 4.71
C CYS A 83 -4.75 -3.62 5.56
N THR A 84 -5.06 -3.58 6.86
CA THR A 84 -4.63 -2.50 7.75
C THR A 84 -3.11 -2.39 7.80
N ALA A 85 -2.40 -3.53 7.88
CA ALA A 85 -0.95 -3.54 7.90
C ALA A 85 -0.36 -3.01 6.58
N GLY A 86 -0.87 -3.45 5.42
CA GLY A 86 -0.39 -3.00 4.12
C GLY A 86 -0.68 -1.52 3.85
N ARG A 87 -1.85 -1.04 4.26
CA ARG A 87 -2.21 0.38 4.12
C ARG A 87 -1.39 1.27 5.04
N ALA A 88 -1.12 0.85 6.29
CA ALA A 88 -0.24 1.53 7.21
C ALA A 88 1.22 1.55 6.72
N ASN A 89 1.74 0.39 6.27
CA ASN A 89 3.06 0.23 5.68
C ASN A 89 3.28 1.24 4.54
N PHE A 90 2.35 1.30 3.58
CA PHE A 90 2.43 2.22 2.45
C PHE A 90 2.43 3.69 2.90
N ILE A 91 1.40 4.09 3.68
CA ILE A 91 1.19 5.53 3.93
C ILE A 91 2.21 6.12 4.91
N THR A 92 2.86 5.30 5.75
CA THR A 92 3.86 5.76 6.73
C THR A 92 5.30 5.46 6.32
N GLY A 93 5.55 4.51 5.41
CA GLY A 93 6.89 4.02 5.11
C GLY A 93 7.55 3.28 6.28
N GLU A 94 6.76 2.85 7.26
CA GLU A 94 7.21 2.18 8.48
C GLU A 94 6.64 0.77 8.58
N LEU A 95 7.40 -0.16 9.14
CA LEU A 95 6.89 -1.50 9.45
C LEU A 95 5.66 -1.41 10.37
N PRO A 96 4.61 -2.21 10.13
CA PRO A 96 3.36 -2.15 10.91
C PRO A 96 3.54 -2.26 12.42
N ILE A 97 4.60 -2.92 12.88
CA ILE A 97 4.93 -3.02 14.29
C ILE A 97 5.29 -1.66 14.91
N ARG A 98 5.83 -0.70 14.15
CA ARG A 98 6.16 0.64 14.65
C ARG A 98 4.91 1.46 14.94
N THR A 99 3.93 1.36 14.04
CA THR A 99 2.65 2.08 14.17
C THR A 99 1.63 1.33 15.02
N GLY A 100 1.85 0.03 15.31
CA GLY A 100 0.89 -0.84 15.98
C GLY A 100 -0.25 -1.34 15.08
N MET A 101 -0.25 -0.98 13.80
CA MET A 101 -1.28 -1.38 12.81
C MET A 101 -0.97 -2.77 12.23
N THR A 102 -0.90 -3.79 13.06
CA THR A 102 -0.30 -5.10 12.76
C THR A 102 -1.26 -6.15 12.23
N THR A 103 -2.56 -5.92 12.28
CA THR A 103 -3.61 -6.83 11.76
C THR A 103 -4.85 -6.05 11.37
N VAL A 104 -5.86 -6.74 10.84
CA VAL A 104 -7.12 -6.16 10.36
C VAL A 104 -7.81 -5.35 11.45
N GLY A 105 -8.06 -4.06 11.19
CA GLY A 105 -8.77 -3.17 12.11
C GLY A 105 -10.25 -3.55 12.23
N GLN A 106 -10.78 -3.47 13.46
CA GLN A 106 -12.16 -3.81 13.77
C GLN A 106 -12.99 -2.56 14.08
N ALA A 107 -14.26 -2.59 13.77
CA ALA A 107 -15.20 -1.54 14.16
C ALA A 107 -15.24 -1.38 15.69
N GLY A 108 -15.14 -0.14 16.17
CA GLY A 108 -15.11 0.17 17.59
C GLY A 108 -13.80 -0.12 18.31
N ALA A 109 -12.75 -0.55 17.62
CA ALA A 109 -11.43 -0.73 18.20
C ALA A 109 -10.84 0.62 18.67
N ALA A 110 -10.08 0.58 19.77
CA ALA A 110 -9.40 1.77 20.27
C ALA A 110 -8.14 2.14 19.47
N ILE A 111 -7.67 1.24 18.61
CA ILE A 111 -6.43 1.35 17.85
C ILE A 111 -6.72 1.95 16.47
N GLY A 112 -5.92 2.94 16.07
CA GLY A 112 -5.88 3.54 14.75
C GLY A 112 -4.53 4.15 14.48
N LEU A 113 -4.37 4.84 13.35
CA LEU A 113 -3.09 5.45 12.98
C LEU A 113 -2.67 6.50 14.02
N PRO A 114 -1.52 6.33 14.70
CA PRO A 114 -1.10 7.27 15.73
C PRO A 114 -0.78 8.65 15.13
N ALA A 115 -1.07 9.69 15.90
CA ALA A 115 -0.80 11.06 15.48
C ALA A 115 0.71 11.36 15.31
N GLU A 116 1.57 10.54 15.91
CA GLU A 116 3.04 10.58 15.80
C GLU A 116 3.56 10.01 14.47
N ALA A 117 2.76 9.20 13.79
CA ALA A 117 3.13 8.63 12.49
C ALA A 117 3.10 9.70 11.40
N CYS A 118 4.23 9.97 10.80
CA CYS A 118 4.30 10.82 9.61
C CYS A 118 3.76 10.06 8.40
N THR A 119 2.87 10.69 7.62
CA THR A 119 2.34 10.08 6.40
C THR A 119 2.97 10.68 5.15
N ILE A 120 2.93 9.93 4.03
CA ILE A 120 3.26 10.47 2.69
C ILE A 120 2.47 11.75 2.42
N ALA A 121 1.17 11.77 2.77
CA ALA A 121 0.31 12.93 2.57
C ALA A 121 0.81 14.15 3.36
N THR A 122 1.15 13.98 4.65
CA THR A 122 1.74 15.05 5.48
C THR A 122 3.02 15.61 4.86
N ALA A 123 3.91 14.72 4.43
CA ALA A 123 5.19 15.11 3.88
C ALA A 123 5.07 15.79 2.49
N LEU A 124 4.20 15.29 1.62
CA LEU A 124 3.92 15.90 0.31
C LEU A 124 3.15 17.22 0.43
N LYS A 125 2.20 17.33 1.36
CA LYS A 125 1.51 18.59 1.64
C LYS A 125 2.49 19.70 2.04
N ALA A 126 3.50 19.37 2.85
CA ALA A 126 4.59 20.29 3.18
C ALA A 126 5.46 20.67 1.95
N GLN A 127 5.42 19.89 0.86
CA GLN A 127 6.03 20.20 -0.43
C GLN A 127 5.10 20.97 -1.38
N GLY A 128 3.89 21.34 -0.94
CA GLY A 128 2.91 22.13 -1.70
C GLY A 128 1.92 21.33 -2.53
N TYR A 129 1.82 20.02 -2.33
CA TYR A 129 0.81 19.16 -2.97
C TYR A 129 -0.58 19.41 -2.40
N ALA A 130 -1.59 19.26 -3.24
CA ALA A 130 -2.95 18.94 -2.82
C ALA A 130 -3.02 17.43 -2.57
N THR A 131 -3.69 17.00 -1.49
CA THR A 131 -3.66 15.60 -1.04
C THR A 131 -5.06 15.08 -0.80
N GLY A 132 -5.48 14.04 -1.55
CA GLY A 132 -6.80 13.41 -1.46
C GLY A 132 -6.72 11.92 -1.26
N GLN A 133 -7.65 11.36 -0.47
CA GLN A 133 -7.84 9.92 -0.33
C GLN A 133 -9.29 9.56 -0.55
N PHE A 134 -9.56 8.57 -1.40
CA PHE A 134 -10.90 8.17 -1.78
C PHE A 134 -11.05 6.64 -1.70
N GLY A 135 -12.12 6.18 -1.03
CA GLY A 135 -12.40 4.77 -0.81
C GLY A 135 -11.98 4.24 0.55
N LYS A 136 -11.48 3.00 0.61
CA LYS A 136 -11.11 2.32 1.87
C LYS A 136 -9.94 2.99 2.57
N ASN A 137 -10.12 3.37 3.85
CA ASN A 137 -9.01 3.84 4.70
C ASN A 137 -8.42 2.71 5.57
N HIS A 138 -9.22 2.07 6.39
CA HIS A 138 -8.89 0.94 7.28
C HIS A 138 -7.76 1.20 8.30
N LEU A 139 -7.61 2.45 8.75
CA LEU A 139 -6.57 2.87 9.71
C LEU A 139 -7.16 3.43 11.02
N GLY A 140 -8.37 2.96 11.38
CA GLY A 140 -9.11 3.36 12.58
C GLY A 140 -10.31 4.24 12.29
N ASP A 141 -11.25 4.28 13.24
CA ASP A 141 -12.59 4.88 13.02
C ASP A 141 -12.91 6.12 13.88
N LYS A 142 -12.05 6.46 14.83
CA LYS A 142 -12.21 7.71 15.59
C LYS A 142 -11.81 8.92 14.76
N ASN A 143 -12.31 10.08 15.15
CA ASN A 143 -12.00 11.35 14.48
C ASN A 143 -10.49 11.64 14.43
N GLU A 144 -9.76 11.26 15.46
CA GLU A 144 -8.29 11.41 15.55
C GLU A 144 -7.50 10.51 14.57
N PHE A 145 -8.15 9.52 13.96
CA PHE A 145 -7.54 8.57 13.01
C PHE A 145 -7.94 8.84 11.55
N LEU A 146 -8.82 9.81 11.29
CA LEU A 146 -9.28 10.11 9.93
C LEU A 146 -8.15 10.68 9.07
N PRO A 147 -8.15 10.42 7.76
CA PRO A 147 -7.12 10.89 6.84
C PRO A 147 -6.88 12.40 6.90
N THR A 148 -7.92 13.19 7.11
CA THR A 148 -7.86 14.65 7.11
C THR A 148 -7.10 15.27 8.30
N VAL A 149 -6.84 14.52 9.36
CA VAL A 149 -5.91 14.91 10.43
C VAL A 149 -4.53 14.25 10.30
N HIS A 150 -4.34 13.44 9.24
CA HIS A 150 -3.09 12.77 8.88
C HIS A 150 -2.52 13.25 7.53
N GLY A 151 -2.79 14.51 7.17
CA GLY A 151 -2.16 15.18 6.04
C GLY A 151 -2.98 15.23 4.76
N PHE A 152 -4.12 14.57 4.65
CA PHE A 152 -5.01 14.70 3.50
C PHE A 152 -5.85 15.98 3.58
N ASP A 153 -6.05 16.66 2.46
CA ASP A 153 -6.95 17.81 2.36
C ASP A 153 -8.41 17.36 2.32
N GLU A 154 -8.70 16.24 1.67
CA GLU A 154 -10.03 15.68 1.49
C GLU A 154 -10.00 14.15 1.60
N PHE A 155 -11.05 13.58 2.19
CA PHE A 155 -11.29 12.15 2.27
C PHE A 155 -12.78 11.85 2.07
N PHE A 156 -13.08 10.92 1.16
CA PHE A 156 -14.38 10.28 1.04
C PHE A 156 -14.24 8.77 1.02
N GLY A 157 -14.98 8.05 1.88
CA GLY A 157 -14.93 6.60 1.87
C GLY A 157 -15.38 5.94 3.17
N TYR A 158 -14.93 4.69 3.35
CA TYR A 158 -15.25 3.84 4.48
C TYR A 158 -13.98 3.41 5.25
N LEU A 159 -14.18 2.95 6.50
CA LEU A 159 -13.09 2.86 7.47
C LEU A 159 -12.70 1.42 7.85
N TYR A 160 -13.28 0.40 7.20
CA TYR A 160 -13.13 -1.01 7.57
C TYR A 160 -12.93 -1.91 6.34
N HIS A 161 -12.99 -3.23 6.52
CA HIS A 161 -13.21 -4.20 5.46
C HIS A 161 -14.68 -4.20 5.00
N LEU A 162 -14.93 -4.73 3.81
CA LEU A 162 -16.23 -4.58 3.16
C LEU A 162 -17.35 -5.32 3.91
N ASP A 163 -17.09 -6.54 4.37
CA ASP A 163 -18.02 -7.35 5.15
C ASP A 163 -18.44 -6.66 6.47
N ALA A 164 -17.54 -5.93 7.15
CA ALA A 164 -17.94 -5.16 8.33
C ALA A 164 -18.95 -4.05 8.01
N MET A 165 -18.88 -3.47 6.81
CA MET A 165 -19.88 -2.50 6.36
C MET A 165 -21.24 -3.16 6.06
N GLU A 166 -21.25 -4.46 5.68
CA GLU A 166 -22.46 -5.23 5.46
C GLU A 166 -23.11 -5.77 6.74
N ASP A 167 -22.34 -6.03 7.80
CA ASP A 167 -22.79 -6.62 9.06
C ASP A 167 -24.14 -6.06 9.57
N PRO A 168 -24.39 -4.74 9.62
CA PRO A 168 -25.64 -4.17 10.12
C PRO A 168 -26.89 -4.60 9.34
N PHE A 169 -26.71 -5.05 8.11
CA PHE A 169 -27.81 -5.48 7.21
C PHE A 169 -28.06 -6.99 7.26
N HIS A 170 -27.18 -7.74 7.95
CA HIS A 170 -27.35 -9.17 8.12
C HIS A 170 -28.46 -9.47 9.14
N PRO A 171 -29.37 -10.42 8.88
CA PRO A 171 -30.50 -10.73 9.77
C PRO A 171 -30.11 -11.11 11.20
N ASN A 172 -28.91 -11.65 11.39
CA ASN A 172 -28.40 -12.07 12.70
C ASN A 172 -27.66 -10.96 13.46
N TYR A 173 -27.49 -9.78 12.86
CA TYR A 173 -26.77 -8.68 13.51
C TYR A 173 -27.58 -8.14 14.71
N PRO A 174 -26.97 -8.02 15.90
CA PRO A 174 -27.67 -7.52 17.09
C PRO A 174 -27.80 -5.99 17.01
N GLN A 175 -28.91 -5.50 16.49
CA GLN A 175 -29.17 -4.07 16.23
C GLN A 175 -28.95 -3.15 17.45
N ASN A 176 -29.14 -3.67 18.68
CA ASN A 176 -28.86 -2.93 19.91
C ASN A 176 -27.36 -2.63 20.13
N LEU A 177 -26.46 -3.34 19.44
CA LEU A 177 -25.01 -3.09 19.49
C LEU A 177 -24.50 -2.16 18.39
N LEU A 178 -25.32 -1.78 17.43
CA LEU A 178 -24.93 -0.92 16.30
C LEU A 178 -24.20 0.35 16.76
N ASN A 179 -24.73 1.02 17.77
CA ASN A 179 -24.14 2.26 18.32
C ASN A 179 -22.95 2.01 19.29
N VAL A 180 -22.59 0.75 19.54
CA VAL A 180 -21.49 0.37 20.46
C VAL A 180 -20.27 -0.12 19.69
N VAL A 181 -20.48 -1.08 18.79
CA VAL A 181 -19.41 -1.76 18.03
C VAL A 181 -19.72 -1.86 16.52
N GLY A 182 -20.85 -1.33 16.05
CA GLY A 182 -21.19 -1.33 14.63
C GLY A 182 -20.25 -0.44 13.82
N PRO A 183 -20.12 -0.67 12.51
CA PRO A 183 -19.27 0.16 11.67
C PRO A 183 -19.78 1.60 11.63
N ARG A 184 -18.87 2.54 11.52
CA ARG A 184 -19.18 3.94 11.19
C ARG A 184 -19.63 4.00 9.74
N ASN A 185 -20.57 4.88 9.44
CA ASN A 185 -21.04 5.15 8.09
C ASN A 185 -19.92 5.63 7.16
N LEU A 186 -20.24 5.76 5.88
CA LEU A 186 -19.40 6.52 4.94
C LEU A 186 -19.15 7.92 5.47
N ILE A 187 -17.92 8.38 5.33
CA ILE A 187 -17.48 9.69 5.81
C ILE A 187 -16.98 10.51 4.62
N HIS A 188 -17.42 11.76 4.53
CA HIS A 188 -16.78 12.79 3.75
C HIS A 188 -16.16 13.81 4.70
N SER A 189 -14.86 14.04 4.62
CA SER A 189 -14.18 14.97 5.52
C SER A 189 -13.17 15.84 4.78
N TRP A 190 -12.94 17.04 5.33
CA TRP A 190 -12.01 18.04 4.80
C TRP A 190 -11.14 18.58 5.93
N ALA A 191 -9.85 18.73 5.68
CA ALA A 191 -8.93 19.37 6.60
C ALA A 191 -9.28 20.85 6.75
N THR A 192 -9.15 21.38 7.97
CA THR A 192 -9.37 22.82 8.28
C THR A 192 -8.22 23.38 9.12
N ASP A 193 -8.05 24.70 9.07
CA ASP A 193 -7.09 25.39 9.94
C ASP A 193 -7.67 25.65 11.34
N THR A 194 -9.00 25.54 11.51
CA THR A 194 -9.70 25.77 12.76
C THR A 194 -9.87 24.46 13.53
N ASP A 195 -9.46 24.45 14.79
CA ASP A 195 -9.67 23.32 15.70
C ASP A 195 -11.10 23.33 16.25
N ASP A 196 -11.92 22.38 15.86
CA ASP A 196 -13.27 22.19 16.38
C ASP A 196 -13.23 21.36 17.67
N PRO A 197 -13.55 21.93 18.84
CA PRO A 197 -13.50 21.24 20.12
C PRO A 197 -14.69 20.29 20.35
N THR A 198 -15.64 20.19 19.41
CA THR A 198 -16.84 19.37 19.58
C THR A 198 -16.47 17.90 19.74
N GLU A 199 -16.98 17.29 20.81
CA GLU A 199 -16.86 15.86 21.08
C GLU A 199 -18.03 15.09 20.46
N MET A 200 -17.74 14.20 19.54
CA MET A 200 -18.74 13.28 19.01
C MET A 200 -18.81 12.03 19.89
N PRO A 201 -20.00 11.61 20.34
CA PRO A 201 -20.14 10.35 21.06
C PRO A 201 -19.47 9.20 20.30
N ARG A 202 -18.68 8.36 20.99
CA ARG A 202 -17.92 7.24 20.45
C ARG A 202 -16.73 7.63 19.55
N TRP A 203 -16.82 8.73 18.77
CA TRP A 203 -15.84 9.07 17.76
C TRP A 203 -14.77 10.08 18.25
N GLY A 204 -15.00 10.72 19.39
CA GLY A 204 -14.07 11.68 19.99
C GLY A 204 -14.13 13.08 19.38
N LYS A 205 -13.15 13.89 19.69
CA LYS A 205 -13.05 15.29 19.27
C LYS A 205 -12.92 15.40 17.73
N ILE A 206 -13.62 16.36 17.14
CA ILE A 206 -13.55 16.62 15.69
C ILE A 206 -12.13 17.08 15.30
N GLY A 207 -11.57 18.07 15.99
CA GLY A 207 -10.24 18.56 15.69
C GLY A 207 -10.17 19.49 14.47
N LYS A 208 -9.05 19.47 13.75
CA LYS A 208 -8.82 20.33 12.56
C LYS A 208 -9.40 19.72 11.28
N GLN A 209 -10.69 19.41 11.30
CA GLN A 209 -11.42 18.88 10.16
C GLN A 209 -12.90 19.21 10.22
N LYS A 210 -13.56 19.22 9.06
CA LYS A 210 -15.00 19.14 8.90
C LYS A 210 -15.34 17.70 8.55
N ILE A 211 -16.41 17.15 9.16
CA ILE A 211 -16.85 15.77 8.94
C ILE A 211 -18.32 15.78 8.57
N GLU A 212 -18.67 15.10 7.48
CA GLU A 212 -20.03 14.79 7.09
C GLU A 212 -20.24 13.28 7.12
N ASP A 213 -21.37 12.86 7.67
CA ASP A 213 -21.82 11.46 7.67
C ASP A 213 -22.69 11.26 6.43
N ASP A 214 -22.18 10.48 5.48
CA ASP A 214 -22.85 10.23 4.19
C ASP A 214 -23.78 9.01 4.21
N GLY A 215 -23.97 8.41 5.38
CA GLY A 215 -24.89 7.30 5.59
C GLY A 215 -24.27 5.92 5.43
N PRO A 216 -25.06 4.88 5.68
CA PRO A 216 -24.61 3.50 5.67
C PRO A 216 -24.36 3.00 4.23
N LEU A 217 -23.60 1.90 4.13
CA LEU A 217 -23.26 1.24 2.87
C LEU A 217 -23.87 -0.18 2.82
N PRO A 218 -25.14 -0.33 2.44
CA PRO A 218 -25.76 -1.65 2.30
C PRO A 218 -25.21 -2.41 1.07
N PRO A 219 -25.35 -3.75 1.05
CA PRO A 219 -24.90 -4.59 -0.08
C PRO A 219 -25.60 -4.23 -1.39
N HIS A 220 -26.89 -3.95 -1.33
CA HIS A 220 -27.75 -3.67 -2.48
C HIS A 220 -28.49 -2.33 -2.32
N PRO A 221 -29.04 -1.76 -3.42
CA PRO A 221 -29.82 -0.54 -3.34
C PRO A 221 -31.00 -0.65 -2.35
N MET A 222 -31.08 0.29 -1.41
CA MET A 222 -32.16 0.36 -0.41
C MET A 222 -32.86 1.71 -0.45
N ALA A 223 -34.19 1.70 -0.27
CA ALA A 223 -34.99 2.92 -0.30
C ALA A 223 -34.55 3.91 0.80
N GLY A 224 -34.27 5.15 0.40
CA GLY A 224 -33.85 6.22 1.30
C GLY A 224 -32.37 6.20 1.68
N ILE A 225 -31.58 5.25 1.18
CA ILE A 225 -30.11 5.21 1.33
C ILE A 225 -29.47 5.61 0.00
N LYS A 226 -28.49 6.51 0.08
CA LYS A 226 -27.86 7.12 -1.12
C LYS A 226 -26.90 6.17 -1.82
N TYR A 227 -26.11 5.42 -1.06
CA TYR A 227 -25.04 4.57 -1.56
C TYR A 227 -25.32 3.09 -1.32
N ASN A 228 -24.66 2.22 -2.06
CA ASN A 228 -24.65 0.77 -1.88
C ASN A 228 -23.35 0.18 -2.43
N MET A 229 -23.03 -1.05 -2.07
CA MET A 229 -21.78 -1.69 -2.46
C MET A 229 -21.67 -2.00 -3.96
N GLU A 230 -22.80 -2.11 -4.69
CA GLU A 230 -22.75 -2.37 -6.13
C GLU A 230 -22.17 -1.21 -6.95
N THR A 231 -22.27 0.03 -6.45
CA THR A 231 -21.97 1.24 -7.23
C THR A 231 -21.10 2.27 -6.49
N ILE A 232 -20.64 1.97 -5.28
CA ILE A 232 -19.85 2.92 -4.49
C ILE A 232 -18.52 3.29 -5.18
N ASP A 233 -17.93 2.35 -5.93
CA ASP A 233 -16.67 2.59 -6.62
C ASP A 233 -16.82 3.62 -7.74
N ASP A 234 -17.98 3.70 -8.41
CA ASP A 234 -18.29 4.80 -9.35
C ASP A 234 -18.14 6.19 -8.67
N THR A 235 -18.60 6.31 -7.42
CA THR A 235 -18.48 7.55 -6.64
C THR A 235 -17.03 7.80 -6.20
N ILE A 236 -16.35 6.78 -5.71
CA ILE A 236 -14.93 6.86 -5.30
C ILE A 236 -14.08 7.38 -6.47
N ILE A 237 -14.28 6.85 -7.67
CA ILE A 237 -13.57 7.30 -8.85
C ILE A 237 -13.98 8.73 -9.23
N ALA A 238 -15.28 9.03 -9.29
CA ALA A 238 -15.75 10.38 -9.67
C ALA A 238 -15.20 11.47 -8.75
N ASP A 239 -15.20 11.24 -7.42
CA ASP A 239 -14.67 12.20 -6.45
C ASP A 239 -13.14 12.32 -6.57
N SER A 240 -12.44 11.23 -6.84
CA SER A 240 -10.99 11.25 -7.13
C SER A 240 -10.66 12.12 -8.34
N LEU A 241 -11.41 11.97 -9.44
CA LEU A 241 -11.20 12.76 -10.66
C LEU A 241 -11.54 14.24 -10.43
N ALA A 242 -12.63 14.53 -9.71
CA ALA A 242 -13.03 15.90 -9.37
C ALA A 242 -11.96 16.60 -8.50
N PHE A 243 -11.36 15.87 -7.53
CA PHE A 243 -10.25 16.39 -6.74
C PHE A 243 -9.01 16.72 -7.58
N MET A 244 -8.66 15.88 -8.55
CA MET A 244 -7.55 16.15 -9.47
C MET A 244 -7.80 17.42 -10.28
N ASP A 245 -9.04 17.63 -10.78
CA ASP A 245 -9.43 18.84 -11.50
C ASP A 245 -9.32 20.09 -10.63
N GLN A 246 -9.76 20.03 -9.37
CA GLN A 246 -9.64 21.12 -8.41
C GLN A 246 -8.16 21.46 -8.13
N ALA A 247 -7.31 20.45 -7.91
CA ALA A 247 -5.88 20.65 -7.69
C ALA A 247 -5.21 21.31 -8.90
N LYS A 248 -5.53 20.84 -10.12
CA LYS A 248 -5.05 21.46 -11.38
C LYS A 248 -5.51 22.90 -11.51
N ALA A 249 -6.79 23.19 -11.25
CA ALA A 249 -7.33 24.54 -11.29
C ALA A 249 -6.64 25.48 -10.29
N ALA A 250 -6.23 24.94 -9.13
CA ALA A 250 -5.45 25.64 -8.11
C ALA A 250 -3.94 25.73 -8.46
N ASN A 251 -3.52 25.20 -9.60
CA ASN A 251 -2.12 25.10 -10.05
C ASN A 251 -1.20 24.44 -9.01
N LYS A 252 -1.69 23.38 -8.36
CA LYS A 252 -0.94 22.56 -7.41
C LYS A 252 -0.68 21.17 -7.98
N PRO A 253 0.50 20.56 -7.75
CA PRO A 253 0.66 19.14 -7.94
C PRO A 253 -0.24 18.41 -6.96
N PHE A 254 -0.70 17.20 -7.31
CA PHE A 254 -1.57 16.42 -6.45
C PHE A 254 -0.97 15.05 -6.10
N PHE A 255 -1.31 14.59 -4.90
CA PHE A 255 -1.20 13.20 -4.47
C PHE A 255 -2.61 12.68 -4.20
N VAL A 256 -3.03 11.67 -4.95
CA VAL A 256 -4.33 11.04 -4.78
C VAL A 256 -4.13 9.55 -4.51
N TRP A 257 -4.67 9.08 -3.38
CA TRP A 257 -4.69 7.68 -2.99
C TRP A 257 -6.11 7.13 -3.21
N ILE A 258 -6.28 6.30 -4.24
CA ILE A 258 -7.56 5.71 -4.66
C ILE A 258 -7.62 4.27 -4.18
N ASN A 259 -8.67 3.94 -3.44
CA ASN A 259 -8.85 2.65 -2.78
C ASN A 259 -10.24 2.07 -3.10
N PRO A 260 -10.44 1.47 -4.28
CA PRO A 260 -11.71 0.85 -4.62
C PRO A 260 -12.03 -0.32 -3.69
N THR A 261 -13.27 -0.77 -3.68
CA THR A 261 -13.73 -1.87 -2.82
C THR A 261 -13.30 -3.24 -3.32
N ARG A 262 -13.06 -3.37 -4.64
CA ARG A 262 -12.69 -4.64 -5.31
C ARG A 262 -11.21 -4.96 -5.06
N MET A 263 -10.78 -6.22 -4.91
CA MET A 263 -11.64 -7.44 -4.91
C MET A 263 -11.73 -8.02 -3.48
N HIS A 264 -12.04 -7.20 -2.47
CA HIS A 264 -12.29 -7.75 -1.14
C HIS A 264 -13.47 -8.75 -1.21
N VAL A 265 -13.41 -9.82 -0.45
CA VAL A 265 -14.50 -10.79 -0.30
C VAL A 265 -15.81 -10.10 0.09
N VAL A 266 -16.94 -10.75 -0.16
CA VAL A 266 -18.28 -10.17 -0.04
C VAL A 266 -18.48 -9.03 -1.06
N THR A 267 -17.97 -9.24 -2.27
CA THR A 267 -18.14 -8.30 -3.39
C THR A 267 -19.55 -8.39 -3.97
N HIS A 268 -20.21 -7.24 -4.04
CA HIS A 268 -21.51 -7.07 -4.71
C HIS A 268 -21.32 -6.32 -6.02
N LEU A 269 -21.43 -7.05 -7.14
CA LEU A 269 -21.26 -6.49 -8.47
C LEU A 269 -22.48 -5.71 -8.93
N SER A 270 -22.27 -4.57 -9.58
CA SER A 270 -23.35 -3.89 -10.30
C SER A 270 -23.89 -4.77 -11.43
N PRO A 271 -25.14 -4.54 -11.90
CA PRO A 271 -25.72 -5.29 -13.01
C PRO A 271 -24.85 -5.29 -14.28
N LYS A 272 -24.08 -4.23 -14.53
CA LYS A 272 -23.14 -4.13 -15.65
C LYS A 272 -22.10 -5.25 -15.61
N TYR A 273 -21.43 -5.39 -14.48
CA TYR A 273 -20.34 -6.37 -14.35
C TYR A 273 -20.85 -7.78 -14.08
N ALA A 274 -21.94 -7.92 -13.31
CA ALA A 274 -22.60 -9.21 -13.13
C ALA A 274 -23.03 -9.85 -14.47
N ALA A 275 -23.48 -9.05 -15.44
CA ALA A 275 -23.86 -9.53 -16.79
C ALA A 275 -22.66 -10.00 -17.63
N MET A 276 -21.42 -9.73 -17.24
CA MET A 276 -20.23 -10.22 -17.94
C MET A 276 -19.97 -11.71 -17.69
N MET A 277 -20.48 -12.26 -16.59
CA MET A 277 -20.37 -13.70 -16.28
C MET A 277 -21.29 -14.51 -17.17
N ASN A 278 -20.76 -15.48 -17.93
CA ASN A 278 -21.56 -16.34 -18.81
C ASN A 278 -20.87 -17.68 -19.07
N SER A 279 -21.59 -18.62 -19.64
CA SER A 279 -21.09 -19.98 -19.89
C SER A 279 -20.01 -20.09 -20.97
N GLN A 280 -19.79 -19.07 -21.78
CA GLN A 280 -18.75 -19.06 -22.80
C GLN A 280 -17.39 -18.65 -22.23
N ASN A 281 -17.35 -17.67 -21.32
CA ASN A 281 -16.11 -17.21 -20.72
C ASN A 281 -15.74 -17.91 -19.42
N GLY A 282 -16.71 -18.53 -18.73
CA GLY A 282 -16.49 -19.22 -17.45
C GLY A 282 -16.09 -18.31 -16.30
N TRP A 283 -16.36 -17.01 -16.40
CA TRP A 283 -16.03 -16.04 -15.38
C TRP A 283 -16.85 -16.25 -14.10
N SER A 284 -16.20 -15.95 -12.96
CA SER A 284 -16.82 -15.85 -11.64
C SER A 284 -16.91 -14.38 -11.21
N ILE A 285 -17.29 -14.16 -9.96
CA ILE A 285 -17.32 -12.82 -9.34
C ILE A 285 -15.94 -12.14 -9.41
N GLU A 286 -14.87 -12.90 -9.21
CA GLU A 286 -13.49 -12.38 -9.25
C GLU A 286 -13.15 -11.76 -10.61
N GLU A 287 -13.37 -12.46 -11.72
CA GLU A 287 -13.03 -11.94 -13.04
C GLU A 287 -13.90 -10.76 -13.43
N ALA A 288 -15.18 -10.78 -13.05
CA ALA A 288 -16.11 -9.69 -13.33
C ALA A 288 -15.81 -8.44 -12.49
N GLY A 289 -15.44 -8.60 -11.23
CA GLY A 289 -14.99 -7.50 -10.38
C GLY A 289 -13.62 -6.95 -10.80
N MET A 290 -12.70 -7.79 -11.25
CA MET A 290 -11.44 -7.32 -11.84
C MET A 290 -11.64 -6.54 -13.13
N ALA A 291 -12.69 -6.84 -13.91
CA ALA A 291 -13.06 -6.01 -15.07
C ALA A 291 -13.56 -4.61 -14.66
N GLU A 292 -14.22 -4.49 -13.49
CA GLU A 292 -14.58 -3.19 -12.89
C GLU A 292 -13.34 -2.40 -12.50
N VAL A 293 -12.43 -3.00 -11.74
CA VAL A 293 -11.15 -2.38 -11.36
C VAL A 293 -10.35 -1.92 -12.59
N ASP A 294 -10.32 -2.73 -13.63
CA ASP A 294 -9.63 -2.39 -14.88
C ASP A 294 -10.26 -1.19 -15.60
N ASP A 295 -11.60 -1.11 -15.65
CA ASP A 295 -12.33 0.03 -16.19
C ASP A 295 -12.06 1.32 -15.36
N GLU A 296 -11.96 1.21 -14.05
CA GLU A 296 -11.62 2.32 -13.14
C GLU A 296 -10.21 2.86 -13.41
N VAL A 297 -9.23 1.96 -13.50
CA VAL A 297 -7.86 2.34 -13.89
C VAL A 297 -7.86 3.00 -15.27
N GLY A 298 -8.61 2.45 -16.22
CA GLY A 298 -8.81 3.02 -17.54
C GLY A 298 -9.38 4.44 -17.50
N SER A 299 -10.35 4.69 -16.63
CA SER A 299 -10.98 6.01 -16.42
C SER A 299 -10.01 7.02 -15.85
N VAL A 300 -9.23 6.64 -14.83
CA VAL A 300 -8.17 7.49 -14.25
C VAL A 300 -7.13 7.84 -15.30
N MET A 301 -6.63 6.85 -16.04
CA MET A 301 -5.61 7.07 -17.07
C MET A 301 -6.11 7.96 -18.21
N GLN A 302 -7.38 7.82 -18.62
CA GLN A 302 -7.99 8.66 -19.63
C GLN A 302 -8.15 10.10 -19.13
N HIS A 303 -8.62 10.27 -17.89
CA HIS A 303 -8.80 11.59 -17.28
C HIS A 303 -7.47 12.39 -17.19
N LEU A 304 -6.37 11.75 -16.80
CA LEU A 304 -5.04 12.38 -16.78
C LEU A 304 -4.62 12.88 -18.17
N LYS A 305 -4.95 12.13 -19.23
CA LYS A 305 -4.73 12.56 -20.63
C LYS A 305 -5.60 13.75 -21.00
N ASP A 306 -6.89 13.71 -20.67
CA ASP A 306 -7.84 14.81 -20.94
C ASP A 306 -7.46 16.08 -20.17
N MET A 307 -6.93 15.94 -18.96
CA MET A 307 -6.33 17.03 -18.21
C MET A 307 -5.04 17.58 -18.85
N GLY A 308 -4.35 16.83 -19.71
CA GLY A 308 -3.04 17.19 -20.26
C GLY A 308 -1.92 17.19 -19.22
N VAL A 309 -1.98 16.27 -18.23
CA VAL A 309 -0.95 16.11 -17.16
C VAL A 309 -0.36 14.70 -17.15
N ASP A 310 -0.77 13.85 -18.06
CA ASP A 310 -0.41 12.45 -18.18
C ASP A 310 1.11 12.21 -18.24
N ASP A 311 1.84 13.06 -18.95
CA ASP A 311 3.29 13.01 -19.10
C ASP A 311 4.07 13.40 -17.84
N ASN A 312 3.44 14.08 -16.89
CA ASN A 312 4.04 14.52 -15.62
C ASN A 312 3.32 13.91 -14.41
N THR A 313 2.81 12.70 -14.55
CA THR A 313 2.11 11.97 -13.46
C THR A 313 2.71 10.59 -13.25
N ILE A 314 3.09 10.31 -12.00
CA ILE A 314 3.41 8.97 -11.52
C ILE A 314 2.10 8.26 -11.23
N VAL A 315 1.83 7.15 -11.89
CA VAL A 315 0.67 6.30 -11.63
C VAL A 315 1.16 4.94 -11.18
N VAL A 316 0.73 4.50 -9.99
CA VAL A 316 1.02 3.18 -9.44
C VAL A 316 -0.30 2.43 -9.25
N PHE A 317 -0.35 1.18 -9.66
CA PHE A 317 -1.39 0.23 -9.30
C PHE A 317 -0.78 -0.90 -8.50
N THR A 318 -1.39 -1.25 -7.36
CA THR A 318 -1.01 -2.39 -6.52
C THR A 318 -2.20 -2.85 -5.66
N THR A 319 -1.95 -3.72 -4.69
CA THR A 319 -2.90 -4.12 -3.64
C THR A 319 -2.24 -4.05 -2.27
N ASP A 320 -3.04 -4.10 -1.22
CA ASP A 320 -2.59 -3.92 0.17
C ASP A 320 -2.00 -5.17 0.81
N ASN A 321 -2.42 -6.36 0.37
CA ASN A 321 -1.92 -7.65 0.85
C ASN A 321 -2.13 -8.74 -0.21
N GLY A 322 -1.63 -9.94 0.08
CA GLY A 322 -1.87 -11.11 -0.76
C GLY A 322 -3.36 -11.47 -0.85
N THR A 323 -3.72 -12.18 -1.91
CA THR A 323 -5.11 -12.55 -2.18
C THR A 323 -5.70 -13.45 -1.10
N GLU A 324 -7.02 -13.39 -0.92
CA GLU A 324 -7.79 -14.22 0.01
C GLU A 324 -8.35 -15.48 -0.70
N SER A 325 -7.46 -16.27 -1.29
CA SER A 325 -7.80 -17.37 -2.19
C SER A 325 -8.69 -18.47 -1.59
N PHE A 326 -8.86 -18.52 -0.28
CA PHE A 326 -9.70 -19.51 0.39
C PHE A 326 -11.21 -19.15 0.38
N THR A 327 -11.58 -17.98 -0.12
CA THR A 327 -12.97 -17.51 -0.20
C THR A 327 -13.54 -17.59 -1.61
N TRP A 328 -12.98 -18.46 -2.46
CA TRP A 328 -13.51 -18.71 -3.81
C TRP A 328 -15.05 -18.79 -3.82
N PRO A 329 -15.78 -18.15 -4.77
CA PRO A 329 -15.30 -17.55 -6.01
C PRO A 329 -14.96 -16.05 -5.94
N ASP A 330 -15.00 -15.41 -4.77
CA ASP A 330 -14.70 -14.00 -4.60
C ASP A 330 -13.19 -13.74 -4.45
N GLY A 331 -12.48 -14.71 -3.85
CA GLY A 331 -11.05 -14.60 -3.60
C GLY A 331 -10.22 -14.77 -4.86
N GLY A 332 -9.19 -13.97 -4.96
CA GLY A 332 -8.27 -13.94 -6.09
C GLY A 332 -7.28 -15.11 -6.12
N THR A 333 -6.41 -15.09 -7.12
CA THR A 333 -5.43 -16.15 -7.37
C THR A 333 -3.99 -15.63 -7.49
N THR A 334 -3.07 -16.44 -6.98
CA THR A 334 -1.63 -16.18 -7.06
C THR A 334 -0.86 -17.47 -7.33
N PRO A 335 0.32 -17.41 -8.01
CA PRO A 335 1.19 -18.58 -8.16
C PRO A 335 1.89 -18.98 -6.87
N PHE A 336 1.99 -18.07 -5.91
CA PHE A 336 2.77 -18.24 -4.70
C PHE A 336 2.07 -19.12 -3.67
N ALA A 337 2.86 -19.69 -2.76
CA ALA A 337 2.32 -20.52 -1.68
C ALA A 337 1.45 -19.69 -0.72
N GLN A 338 0.33 -20.28 -0.31
CA GLN A 338 -0.58 -19.69 0.66
C GLN A 338 -1.24 -18.38 0.18
N CYS A 339 -1.67 -17.53 1.11
CA CYS A 339 -2.52 -16.37 0.85
C CYS A 339 -2.46 -15.36 1.99
N LYS A 340 -3.30 -14.34 1.95
CA LYS A 340 -3.56 -13.34 2.99
C LYS A 340 -3.48 -13.94 4.39
N GLY A 341 -2.89 -13.19 5.33
CA GLY A 341 -2.77 -13.57 6.73
C GLY A 341 -1.63 -14.56 7.02
N THR A 342 -0.82 -14.96 6.02
CA THR A 342 0.31 -15.88 6.20
C THR A 342 1.64 -15.21 5.90
N VAL A 343 2.72 -15.77 6.48
CA VAL A 343 4.09 -15.30 6.24
C VAL A 343 4.74 -15.94 5.00
N MET A 344 3.93 -16.54 4.13
CA MET A 344 4.35 -17.12 2.86
C MET A 344 4.35 -16.05 1.76
N GLU A 345 4.99 -16.36 0.62
CA GLU A 345 5.04 -15.41 -0.51
C GLU A 345 3.61 -14.99 -0.95
N GLY A 346 2.64 -15.91 -0.95
CA GLY A 346 1.26 -15.60 -1.33
C GLY A 346 0.55 -14.61 -0.41
N GLY A 347 1.04 -14.40 0.82
CA GLY A 347 0.50 -13.41 1.75
C GLY A 347 1.09 -12.00 1.57
N PHE A 348 2.30 -11.91 1.01
CA PHE A 348 3.08 -10.66 0.96
C PHE A 348 3.43 -10.19 -0.44
N ARG A 349 3.71 -11.12 -1.37
CA ARG A 349 4.17 -10.81 -2.72
C ARG A 349 2.97 -10.60 -3.63
N VAL A 350 2.83 -9.36 -4.11
CA VAL A 350 1.62 -8.87 -4.76
C VAL A 350 1.95 -8.19 -6.11
N PRO A 351 0.95 -7.98 -6.99
CA PRO A 351 1.18 -7.24 -8.22
C PRO A 351 1.51 -5.77 -7.92
N CYS A 352 2.39 -5.20 -8.75
CA CYS A 352 2.62 -3.77 -8.80
C CYS A 352 2.97 -3.37 -10.23
N ILE A 353 2.34 -2.30 -10.72
CA ILE A 353 2.58 -1.72 -12.04
C ILE A 353 2.80 -0.22 -11.84
N LEU A 354 3.88 0.30 -12.42
CA LEU A 354 4.26 1.71 -12.35
C LEU A 354 4.31 2.32 -13.75
N ARG A 355 3.70 3.48 -13.94
CA ARG A 355 3.82 4.28 -15.15
C ARG A 355 4.23 5.71 -14.83
N TRP A 356 5.29 6.18 -15.46
CA TRP A 356 5.75 7.57 -15.39
C TRP A 356 6.47 7.91 -16.72
N PRO A 357 5.76 8.44 -17.70
CA PRO A 357 6.29 8.66 -19.04
C PRO A 357 7.55 9.53 -19.04
N GLY A 358 8.55 9.12 -19.83
CA GLY A 358 9.83 9.83 -19.93
C GLY A 358 10.80 9.64 -18.77
N HIS A 359 10.37 8.99 -17.67
CA HIS A 359 11.18 8.70 -16.49
C HIS A 359 11.35 7.19 -16.26
N VAL A 360 10.27 6.44 -16.32
CA VAL A 360 10.27 4.97 -16.18
C VAL A 360 10.35 4.35 -17.57
N PRO A 361 11.28 3.40 -17.81
CA PRO A 361 11.37 2.72 -19.11
C PRO A 361 10.08 1.93 -19.40
N ALA A 362 9.48 2.17 -20.56
CA ALA A 362 8.30 1.44 -21.00
C ALA A 362 8.63 -0.04 -21.29
N ASP A 363 7.61 -0.92 -21.14
CA ASP A 363 7.70 -2.37 -21.37
C ASP A 363 8.85 -3.03 -20.58
N SER A 364 9.13 -2.52 -19.38
CA SER A 364 10.22 -2.98 -18.52
C SER A 364 9.74 -3.83 -17.35
N VAL A 365 10.65 -4.63 -16.79
CA VAL A 365 10.40 -5.51 -15.65
C VAL A 365 11.42 -5.23 -14.56
N GLN A 366 10.93 -4.95 -13.34
CA GLN A 366 11.76 -4.81 -12.14
C GLN A 366 11.75 -6.11 -11.35
N ASN A 367 12.91 -6.78 -11.30
CA ASN A 367 13.12 -8.03 -10.59
C ASN A 367 13.86 -7.86 -9.25
N GLY A 368 14.25 -6.64 -8.88
CA GLY A 368 14.80 -6.35 -7.57
C GLY A 368 13.69 -6.29 -6.52
N ILE A 369 14.03 -6.52 -5.26
CA ILE A 369 13.08 -6.44 -4.16
C ILE A 369 12.58 -5.01 -4.02
N PHE A 370 11.27 -4.84 -3.89
CA PHE A 370 10.61 -3.56 -3.67
C PHE A 370 9.48 -3.76 -2.65
N SER A 371 9.24 -2.81 -1.77
CA SER A 371 8.18 -2.88 -0.76
C SER A 371 7.26 -1.67 -0.82
N GLY A 372 6.04 -1.82 -0.32
CA GLY A 372 5.13 -0.70 -0.05
C GLY A 372 5.78 0.43 0.75
N LEU A 373 6.69 0.09 1.67
CA LEU A 373 7.50 1.03 2.46
C LEU A 373 8.31 2.01 1.61
N ASP A 374 8.78 1.56 0.45
CA ASP A 374 9.74 2.30 -0.38
C ASP A 374 9.11 3.49 -1.10
N TRP A 375 7.78 3.51 -1.23
CA TRP A 375 7.09 4.62 -1.88
C TRP A 375 7.24 5.93 -1.13
N PHE A 376 7.31 5.90 0.21
CA PHE A 376 7.45 7.14 1.00
C PHE A 376 8.71 7.93 0.59
N PRO A 377 9.93 7.42 0.79
CA PRO A 377 11.14 8.15 0.41
C PRO A 377 11.23 8.37 -1.11
N THR A 378 10.74 7.45 -1.94
CA THR A 378 10.77 7.56 -3.40
C THR A 378 9.88 8.71 -3.91
N PHE A 379 8.64 8.84 -3.42
CA PHE A 379 7.76 9.94 -3.80
C PHE A 379 8.28 11.28 -3.30
N LEU A 380 8.87 11.33 -2.10
CA LEU A 380 9.46 12.56 -1.59
C LEU A 380 10.71 12.97 -2.40
N ASN A 381 11.52 12.02 -2.87
CA ASN A 381 12.61 12.32 -3.80
C ASN A 381 12.06 12.87 -5.13
N ALA A 382 11.05 12.24 -5.72
CA ALA A 382 10.39 12.72 -6.94
C ALA A 382 9.79 14.13 -6.75
N ALA A 383 9.30 14.45 -5.54
CA ALA A 383 8.79 15.78 -5.17
C ALA A 383 9.88 16.81 -4.84
N GLY A 384 11.17 16.43 -4.90
CA GLY A 384 12.32 17.31 -4.67
C GLY A 384 12.86 17.30 -3.24
N ASN A 385 12.46 16.34 -2.38
CA ASN A 385 13.02 16.14 -1.04
C ASN A 385 13.65 14.73 -0.86
N PRO A 386 14.84 14.47 -1.41
CA PRO A 386 15.52 13.18 -1.26
C PRO A 386 16.03 12.89 0.15
N ASN A 387 15.99 13.87 1.06
CA ASN A 387 16.56 13.78 2.41
C ASN A 387 15.52 13.50 3.49
N ILE A 388 14.28 13.14 3.13
CA ILE A 388 13.18 13.00 4.08
C ILE A 388 13.47 11.96 5.18
N THR A 389 14.11 10.85 4.85
CA THR A 389 14.50 9.80 5.80
C THR A 389 15.41 10.37 6.90
N ASP A 390 16.46 11.07 6.51
CA ASP A 390 17.40 11.71 7.45
C ASP A 390 16.72 12.82 8.28
N GLN A 391 15.79 13.55 7.67
CA GLN A 391 15.04 14.60 8.35
C GLN A 391 14.14 14.00 9.44
N LEU A 392 13.40 12.94 9.14
CA LEU A 392 12.53 12.26 10.10
C LEU A 392 13.33 11.60 11.23
N LEU A 393 14.47 10.97 10.95
CA LEU A 393 15.34 10.42 11.99
C LEU A 393 15.82 11.49 12.99
N LYS A 394 16.12 12.69 12.53
CA LYS A 394 16.59 13.81 13.38
C LYS A 394 15.46 14.58 14.06
N GLY A 395 14.26 14.47 13.51
CA GLY A 395 13.10 15.28 13.84
C GLY A 395 12.94 16.46 12.89
N VAL A 396 11.79 16.55 12.22
CA VAL A 396 11.44 17.61 11.26
C VAL A 396 10.03 18.14 11.54
N THR A 397 9.87 19.46 11.47
CA THR A 397 8.53 20.08 11.58
C THR A 397 7.88 20.16 10.21
N LEU A 398 6.72 19.51 10.08
CA LEU A 398 5.87 19.50 8.90
C LEU A 398 4.48 20.01 9.32
N GLY A 399 4.07 21.14 8.75
CA GLY A 399 2.90 21.85 9.24
C GLY A 399 3.10 22.37 10.68
N ASP A 400 2.21 22.00 11.56
CA ASP A 400 2.21 22.43 12.97
C ASP A 400 2.77 21.37 13.95
N ARG A 401 3.30 20.25 13.44
CA ARG A 401 3.83 19.16 14.26
C ARG A 401 5.26 18.79 13.89
N THR A 402 6.05 18.43 14.92
CA THR A 402 7.37 17.82 14.73
C THR A 402 7.26 16.31 14.75
N TYR A 403 7.73 15.69 13.68
CA TYR A 403 7.77 14.24 13.50
C TYR A 403 9.19 13.73 13.70
N LYS A 404 9.33 12.62 14.42
CA LYS A 404 10.60 11.92 14.60
C LYS A 404 10.35 10.42 14.42
N ASN A 405 10.56 9.94 13.20
CA ASN A 405 10.21 8.59 12.77
C ASN A 405 11.40 7.86 12.16
N HIS A 406 11.37 6.54 12.22
CA HIS A 406 12.29 5.68 11.50
C HIS A 406 11.57 5.10 10.29
N LEU A 407 11.83 5.64 9.10
CA LEU A 407 11.34 5.01 7.86
C LEU A 407 12.11 3.71 7.62
N ASP A 408 11.36 2.64 7.34
CA ASP A 408 11.91 1.34 6.91
C ASP A 408 11.97 1.23 5.38
N GLY A 409 11.47 2.26 4.68
CA GLY A 409 11.52 2.40 3.23
C GLY A 409 12.85 2.92 2.71
N TYR A 410 13.22 2.46 1.51
CA TYR A 410 14.39 2.93 0.75
C TYR A 410 13.95 3.79 -0.44
N ASP A 411 14.73 4.80 -0.76
CA ASP A 411 14.55 5.55 -2.00
C ASP A 411 14.93 4.67 -3.20
N GLN A 412 13.97 4.41 -4.07
CA GLN A 412 14.08 3.52 -5.22
C GLN A 412 14.14 4.28 -6.56
N MET A 413 14.37 5.57 -6.55
CA MET A 413 14.41 6.39 -7.78
C MET A 413 15.39 5.81 -8.82
N ALA A 414 16.55 5.32 -8.40
CA ALA A 414 17.51 4.70 -9.32
C ALA A 414 16.95 3.43 -9.98
N ALA A 415 16.24 2.60 -9.21
CA ALA A 415 15.66 1.35 -9.70
C ALA A 415 14.49 1.60 -10.66
N ILE A 416 13.56 2.49 -10.32
CA ILE A 416 12.38 2.76 -11.17
C ILE A 416 12.71 3.55 -12.45
N THR A 417 13.80 4.30 -12.46
CA THR A 417 14.25 5.03 -13.65
C THR A 417 15.25 4.23 -14.51
N GLY A 418 15.56 2.98 -14.12
CA GLY A 418 16.51 2.13 -14.85
C GLY A 418 17.97 2.55 -14.71
N ASN A 419 18.30 3.41 -13.76
CA ASN A 419 19.65 3.94 -13.53
C ASN A 419 20.46 3.17 -12.48
N GLY A 420 19.89 2.14 -11.87
CA GLY A 420 20.56 1.32 -10.85
C GLY A 420 19.72 0.15 -10.37
N PRO A 421 20.30 -0.72 -9.53
CA PRO A 421 19.55 -1.80 -8.88
C PRO A 421 18.59 -1.26 -7.82
N SER A 422 17.72 -2.13 -7.32
CA SER A 422 16.96 -1.84 -6.08
C SER A 422 17.92 -1.59 -4.92
N ALA A 423 17.57 -0.64 -4.07
CA ALA A 423 18.31 -0.35 -2.84
C ALA A 423 17.94 -1.30 -1.69
N ARG A 424 16.86 -2.09 -1.85
CA ARG A 424 16.36 -3.00 -0.83
C ARG A 424 16.94 -4.39 -0.98
N HIS A 425 17.36 -4.98 0.14
CA HIS A 425 17.92 -6.32 0.21
C HIS A 425 17.14 -7.26 1.15
N GLU A 426 16.20 -6.73 1.95
CA GLU A 426 15.46 -7.51 2.94
C GLU A 426 13.95 -7.24 2.92
N ILE A 427 13.18 -8.25 3.35
CA ILE A 427 11.77 -8.15 3.71
C ILE A 427 11.55 -8.82 5.06
N PHE A 428 10.87 -8.14 5.96
CA PHE A 428 10.40 -8.70 7.23
C PHE A 428 8.93 -9.10 7.09
N TYR A 429 8.63 -10.38 7.22
CA TYR A 429 7.27 -10.91 7.13
C TYR A 429 6.67 -10.96 8.53
N LEU A 430 5.73 -10.06 8.79
CA LEU A 430 5.05 -9.97 10.08
C LEU A 430 3.79 -10.83 10.09
N GLY A 431 3.73 -11.80 11.02
CA GLY A 431 2.50 -12.49 11.36
C GLY A 431 1.86 -11.80 12.55
N GLU A 432 1.05 -10.78 12.30
CA GLU A 432 0.61 -9.78 13.29
C GLU A 432 1.84 -9.05 13.91
N SER A 433 2.03 -9.11 15.23
CA SER A 433 3.15 -8.44 15.93
C SER A 433 4.42 -9.28 16.01
N THR A 434 4.46 -10.44 15.35
CA THR A 434 5.61 -11.37 15.42
C THR A 434 6.29 -11.46 14.05
N ILE A 435 7.61 -11.36 14.02
CA ILE A 435 8.37 -11.64 12.80
C ILE A 435 8.33 -13.15 12.54
N GLY A 436 7.62 -13.54 11.49
CA GLY A 436 7.44 -14.94 11.11
C GLY A 436 8.41 -15.43 10.05
N ALA A 437 8.95 -14.53 9.24
CA ALA A 437 10.00 -14.81 8.27
C ALA A 437 10.84 -13.57 7.98
N VAL A 438 12.02 -13.77 7.40
CA VAL A 438 12.88 -12.72 6.87
C VAL A 438 13.43 -13.18 5.52
N ARG A 439 13.32 -12.35 4.49
CA ARG A 439 14.04 -12.51 3.24
C ARG A 439 15.30 -11.67 3.26
N ILE A 440 16.43 -12.23 2.81
CA ILE A 440 17.66 -11.50 2.54
C ILE A 440 18.11 -11.89 1.13
N ASP A 441 18.13 -10.92 0.22
CA ASP A 441 18.36 -11.13 -1.20
C ASP A 441 17.48 -12.26 -1.77
N ASP A 442 18.07 -13.35 -2.21
CA ASP A 442 17.35 -14.49 -2.80
C ASP A 442 16.85 -15.50 -1.78
N TYR A 443 17.21 -15.36 -0.49
CA TYR A 443 16.93 -16.38 0.53
C TYR A 443 15.93 -15.90 1.55
N LYS A 444 14.88 -16.70 1.75
CA LYS A 444 13.87 -16.51 2.80
C LYS A 444 14.09 -17.50 3.94
N TYR A 445 14.04 -16.99 5.17
CA TYR A 445 14.19 -17.73 6.41
C TYR A 445 12.87 -17.65 7.16
N ARG A 446 12.19 -18.79 7.35
CA ARG A 446 10.87 -18.85 7.94
C ARG A 446 10.93 -19.46 9.34
N PHE A 447 10.42 -18.73 10.33
CA PHE A 447 10.39 -19.08 11.76
C PHE A 447 9.01 -19.52 12.22
N ILE A 448 7.98 -19.30 11.41
CA ILE A 448 6.59 -19.68 11.67
C ILE A 448 6.05 -20.42 10.45
N ASP A 449 5.39 -21.56 10.70
CA ASP A 449 4.60 -22.27 9.69
C ASP A 449 3.12 -22.13 9.99
N GLN A 450 2.32 -21.97 8.94
CA GLN A 450 0.86 -21.84 8.98
C GLN A 450 0.22 -22.81 7.97
N PRO A 451 0.31 -24.15 8.18
CA PRO A 451 -0.09 -25.14 7.19
C PRO A 451 -1.57 -25.06 6.80
N GLN A 452 -2.40 -24.54 7.69
CA GLN A 452 -3.85 -24.36 7.49
C GLN A 452 -4.21 -22.91 7.07
N GLY A 453 -3.23 -22.11 6.65
CA GLY A 453 -3.44 -20.72 6.27
C GLY A 453 -3.69 -19.79 7.46
N TRP A 454 -4.32 -18.64 7.18
CA TRP A 454 -4.52 -17.56 8.14
C TRP A 454 -5.31 -17.99 9.38
N LEU A 455 -6.38 -18.76 9.18
CA LEU A 455 -7.27 -19.20 10.26
C LEU A 455 -6.75 -20.41 11.04
N GLY A 456 -5.59 -20.95 10.63
CA GLY A 456 -5.00 -22.14 11.21
C GLY A 456 -4.04 -21.87 12.37
N VAL A 457 -3.48 -22.97 12.88
CA VAL A 457 -2.49 -22.91 13.97
C VAL A 457 -1.15 -22.40 13.43
N LYS A 458 -0.52 -21.49 14.18
CA LYS A 458 0.87 -21.08 13.95
C LYS A 458 1.80 -22.06 14.66
N ASN A 459 2.66 -22.73 13.90
CA ASN A 459 3.69 -23.63 14.41
C ASN A 459 5.04 -22.91 14.44
N HIS A 460 5.85 -23.18 15.45
CA HIS A 460 7.21 -22.66 15.57
C HIS A 460 8.19 -23.83 15.41
N PRO A 461 8.77 -24.04 14.22
CA PRO A 461 9.76 -25.10 14.02
C PRO A 461 11.04 -24.82 14.82
N ASP A 462 11.65 -25.87 15.39
CA ASP A 462 12.93 -25.75 16.12
C ASP A 462 14.06 -25.23 15.22
N VAL A 463 14.04 -25.61 13.93
CA VAL A 463 14.98 -25.16 12.93
C VAL A 463 14.22 -24.38 11.86
N PRO A 464 14.55 -23.09 11.62
CA PRO A 464 13.89 -22.30 10.59
C PRO A 464 14.06 -22.92 9.20
N THR A 465 13.04 -22.82 8.37
CA THR A 465 13.13 -23.23 6.96
C THR A 465 13.90 -22.16 6.15
N ILE A 466 14.78 -22.59 5.25
CA ILE A 466 15.46 -21.71 4.30
C ILE A 466 14.96 -22.03 2.88
N THR A 467 14.50 -21.04 2.15
CA THR A 467 14.07 -21.17 0.75
C THR A 467 14.85 -20.22 -0.14
N ASN A 468 15.41 -20.70 -1.23
CA ASN A 468 15.93 -19.82 -2.28
C ASN A 468 14.79 -19.46 -3.24
N LEU A 469 14.31 -18.21 -3.16
CA LEU A 469 13.16 -17.75 -3.95
C LEU A 469 13.45 -17.55 -5.45
N ARG A 470 14.69 -17.68 -5.90
CA ARG A 470 15.03 -17.73 -7.34
C ARG A 470 15.00 -19.16 -7.91
N LEU A 471 15.19 -20.16 -7.04
CA LEU A 471 15.09 -21.57 -7.40
C LEU A 471 13.69 -22.15 -7.14
N ASP A 472 13.03 -21.64 -6.10
CA ASP A 472 11.68 -22.02 -5.71
C ASP A 472 10.84 -20.77 -5.36
N PRO A 473 10.45 -19.98 -6.37
CA PRO A 473 9.70 -18.73 -6.13
C PRO A 473 8.30 -18.95 -5.55
N PHE A 474 7.80 -20.19 -5.64
CA PHE A 474 6.46 -20.56 -5.17
C PHE A 474 6.48 -21.25 -3.80
N GLU A 475 7.65 -21.37 -3.16
CA GLU A 475 7.84 -22.02 -1.86
C GLU A 475 7.23 -23.44 -1.79
N ARG A 476 7.41 -24.22 -2.86
CA ARG A 476 6.84 -25.59 -2.96
C ARG A 476 7.74 -26.67 -2.39
N LEU A 477 9.02 -26.36 -2.21
CA LEU A 477 10.01 -27.26 -1.64
C LEU A 477 10.12 -26.98 -0.14
N GLY A 478 10.26 -28.04 0.64
CA GLY A 478 10.60 -27.90 2.05
C GLY A 478 9.45 -27.62 3.02
N PHE A 479 8.27 -28.18 2.74
CA PHE A 479 7.21 -28.23 3.75
C PHE A 479 7.40 -29.45 4.65
N PRO A 480 7.77 -29.26 5.95
CA PRO A 480 8.00 -30.38 6.87
C PRO A 480 6.75 -31.25 7.12
N GLU A 481 5.55 -30.66 6.97
CA GLU A 481 4.28 -31.38 7.16
C GLU A 481 3.99 -32.43 6.09
N ASP A 482 4.65 -32.36 4.93
CA ASP A 482 4.47 -33.36 3.88
C ASP A 482 5.66 -34.32 3.78
N MET A 483 5.96 -34.96 4.89
CA MET A 483 6.96 -36.02 4.98
C MET A 483 6.71 -37.21 4.04
N THR A 484 5.50 -37.27 3.44
CA THR A 484 5.14 -38.31 2.47
C THR A 484 5.74 -38.04 1.09
N LYS A 485 6.17 -36.83 0.80
CA LYS A 485 6.90 -36.46 -0.43
C LYS A 485 8.39 -36.67 -0.25
N GLN A 486 8.85 -37.92 -0.35
CA GLN A 486 10.24 -38.31 -0.16
C GLN A 486 11.26 -37.45 -0.94
N GLY A 487 10.89 -36.99 -2.14
CA GLY A 487 11.75 -36.11 -2.95
C GLY A 487 12.04 -34.76 -2.30
N SER A 488 11.05 -34.16 -1.63
CA SER A 488 11.21 -32.87 -0.92
C SER A 488 12.13 -33.01 0.28
N LEU A 489 12.05 -34.11 1.02
CA LEU A 489 12.88 -34.33 2.19
C LEU A 489 14.35 -34.54 1.81
N MET A 490 14.64 -35.30 0.73
CA MET A 490 16.00 -35.52 0.27
C MET A 490 16.64 -34.23 -0.24
N PHE A 491 15.91 -33.43 -1.01
CA PHE A 491 16.39 -32.14 -1.49
C PHE A 491 16.72 -31.20 -0.33
N MET A 492 15.84 -31.13 0.68
CA MET A 492 16.09 -30.35 1.90
C MET A 492 17.30 -30.85 2.68
N GLY A 493 17.46 -32.15 2.83
CA GLY A 493 18.57 -32.74 3.59
C GLY A 493 19.91 -32.27 3.04
N ASP A 494 20.17 -32.48 1.76
CA ASP A 494 21.40 -32.07 1.11
C ASP A 494 21.60 -30.55 1.13
N TRP A 495 20.54 -29.80 0.84
CA TRP A 495 20.61 -28.36 0.75
C TRP A 495 20.86 -27.70 2.12
N TYR A 496 20.20 -28.14 3.20
CA TYR A 496 20.42 -27.64 4.56
C TYR A 496 21.86 -27.87 5.04
N MET A 497 22.43 -29.03 4.78
CA MET A 497 23.81 -29.32 5.17
C MET A 497 24.81 -28.31 4.63
N TYR A 498 24.58 -27.79 3.42
CA TYR A 498 25.47 -26.85 2.77
C TYR A 498 25.10 -25.36 2.96
N GLN A 499 23.94 -25.04 3.55
CA GLN A 499 23.46 -23.67 3.67
C GLN A 499 23.31 -23.20 5.14
N PHE A 500 23.64 -24.04 6.11
CA PHE A 500 23.45 -23.75 7.54
C PHE A 500 24.19 -22.50 8.03
N TRP A 501 25.31 -22.16 7.42
CA TRP A 501 26.08 -20.96 7.70
C TRP A 501 25.32 -19.64 7.45
N ARG A 502 24.24 -19.68 6.67
CA ARG A 502 23.40 -18.50 6.40
C ARG A 502 22.65 -17.99 7.62
N PHE A 503 22.38 -18.84 8.61
CA PHE A 503 21.69 -18.41 9.83
C PHE A 503 22.46 -17.34 10.61
N VAL A 504 23.77 -17.25 10.47
CA VAL A 504 24.58 -16.20 11.09
C VAL A 504 24.19 -14.82 10.54
N PHE A 505 23.97 -14.70 9.24
CA PHE A 505 23.57 -13.43 8.63
C PHE A 505 22.17 -12.98 9.05
N VAL A 506 21.22 -13.92 9.15
CA VAL A 506 19.87 -13.62 9.63
C VAL A 506 19.93 -13.07 11.07
N GLN A 507 20.69 -13.73 11.95
CA GLN A 507 20.84 -13.27 13.33
C GLN A 507 21.46 -11.87 13.40
N GLN A 508 22.45 -11.59 12.55
CA GLN A 508 23.07 -10.26 12.49
C GLN A 508 22.08 -9.18 11.98
N MET A 509 21.29 -9.49 10.96
CA MET A 509 20.29 -8.57 10.43
C MET A 509 19.19 -8.32 11.47
N MET A 510 18.67 -9.36 12.09
CA MET A 510 17.69 -9.25 13.18
C MET A 510 18.22 -8.43 14.35
N GLY A 511 19.51 -8.62 14.71
CA GLY A 511 20.16 -7.83 15.75
C GLY A 511 20.21 -6.33 15.41
N LYS A 512 20.47 -5.97 14.14
CA LYS A 512 20.44 -4.57 13.69
C LYS A 512 19.02 -4.01 13.74
N GLU A 513 18.04 -4.75 13.25
CA GLU A 513 16.63 -4.31 13.24
C GLU A 513 16.11 -4.07 14.66
N ILE A 514 16.41 -4.97 15.60
CA ILE A 514 16.05 -4.79 17.03
C ILE A 514 16.63 -3.49 17.60
N GLN A 515 17.85 -3.10 17.22
CA GLN A 515 18.43 -1.84 17.68
C GLN A 515 17.62 -0.62 17.17
N THR A 516 17.02 -0.70 16.00
CA THR A 516 16.16 0.38 15.49
C THR A 516 14.88 0.51 16.32
N PHE A 517 14.28 -0.60 16.77
CA PHE A 517 13.12 -0.58 17.67
C PHE A 517 13.45 -0.07 19.08
N LEU A 518 14.68 -0.25 19.54
CA LEU A 518 15.13 0.35 20.81
C LEU A 518 15.32 1.86 20.69
N ALA A 519 15.82 2.33 19.55
CA ALA A 519 16.03 3.76 19.28
C ALA A 519 14.72 4.50 18.94
N TYR A 520 13.79 3.82 18.26
CA TYR A 520 12.47 4.32 17.84
C TYR A 520 11.41 3.28 18.25
N PRO A 521 10.97 3.29 19.52
CA PRO A 521 10.03 2.30 20.03
C PRO A 521 8.67 2.41 19.33
N PRO A 522 7.91 1.30 19.25
CA PRO A 522 6.55 1.32 18.71
C PRO A 522 5.69 2.41 19.36
N MET A 523 4.93 3.14 18.54
CA MET A 523 4.08 4.26 18.97
C MET A 523 2.92 3.79 19.83
N GLN A 524 2.42 2.59 19.55
CA GLN A 524 1.40 1.91 20.34
C GLN A 524 1.60 0.39 20.25
N ARG A 525 0.86 -0.35 21.04
CA ARG A 525 0.86 -1.82 20.97
C ARG A 525 0.23 -2.30 19.67
N GLY A 526 0.75 -3.39 19.14
CA GLY A 526 0.19 -4.04 17.96
C GLY A 526 -1.22 -4.58 18.22
N ALA A 527 -2.08 -4.43 17.22
CA ALA A 527 -3.37 -5.10 17.19
C ALA A 527 -3.21 -6.61 17.03
N SER A 528 -4.16 -7.39 17.56
CA SER A 528 -4.21 -8.84 17.43
C SER A 528 -5.63 -9.35 17.59
N PHE A 529 -6.00 -10.39 16.84
CA PHE A 529 -7.29 -11.09 16.99
C PHE A 529 -7.35 -12.00 18.23
N ASN A 530 -6.19 -12.41 18.74
CA ASN A 530 -6.11 -13.29 19.90
C ASN A 530 -5.91 -12.50 21.20
N LEU A 531 -5.80 -13.21 22.32
CA LEU A 531 -5.61 -12.59 23.64
C LEU A 531 -4.15 -12.21 23.95
N ASP A 532 -3.22 -12.32 23.00
CA ASP A 532 -1.79 -12.10 23.27
C ASP A 532 -1.49 -10.64 23.63
N ALA A 533 -2.14 -9.69 22.97
CA ALA A 533 -2.06 -8.27 23.33
C ALA A 533 -2.55 -8.03 24.77
N LEU A 534 -3.69 -8.62 25.16
CA LEU A 534 -4.24 -8.52 26.51
C LEU A 534 -3.33 -9.20 27.55
N LYS A 535 -2.80 -10.39 27.25
CA LYS A 535 -1.84 -11.10 28.13
C LYS A 535 -0.58 -10.27 28.35
N ALA A 536 -0.02 -9.68 27.29
CA ALA A 536 1.14 -8.82 27.38
C ALA A 536 0.86 -7.56 28.22
N GLU A 537 -0.35 -6.99 28.10
CA GLU A 537 -0.77 -5.86 28.94
C GLU A 537 -0.89 -6.23 30.42
N MET A 538 -1.50 -7.36 30.70
CA MET A 538 -1.60 -7.86 32.07
C MET A 538 -0.21 -8.10 32.68
N ALA A 539 0.69 -8.75 31.93
CA ALA A 539 2.06 -9.00 32.37
C ALA A 539 2.82 -7.69 32.67
N ALA A 540 2.69 -6.68 31.79
CA ALA A 540 3.32 -5.38 32.00
C ALA A 540 2.76 -4.64 33.23
N LYS A 541 1.44 -4.65 33.44
CA LYS A 541 0.81 -4.07 34.63
C LYS A 541 1.22 -4.79 35.92
N MET A 542 1.32 -6.12 35.89
CA MET A 542 1.81 -6.90 37.02
C MET A 542 3.28 -6.54 37.35
N ALA A 543 4.15 -6.48 36.35
CA ALA A 543 5.55 -6.08 36.55
C ALA A 543 5.69 -4.67 37.13
N GLN A 544 4.87 -3.71 36.67
CA GLN A 544 4.82 -2.35 37.23
C GLN A 544 4.35 -2.34 38.69
N ALA A 545 3.31 -3.11 39.01
CA ALA A 545 2.81 -3.23 40.38
C ALA A 545 3.86 -3.86 41.31
N GLU A 546 4.57 -4.90 40.86
CA GLU A 546 5.67 -5.50 41.61
C GLU A 546 6.84 -4.53 41.84
N ALA A 547 7.20 -3.76 40.81
CA ALA A 547 8.25 -2.74 40.94
C ALA A 547 7.85 -1.63 41.93
N ALA A 548 6.60 -1.16 41.86
CA ALA A 548 6.07 -0.17 42.80
C ALA A 548 6.05 -0.71 44.26
N ALA A 549 5.66 -1.97 44.47
CA ALA A 549 5.66 -2.60 45.78
C ALA A 549 7.07 -2.75 46.37
N LYS A 550 8.08 -3.04 45.52
CA LYS A 550 9.49 -3.10 45.93
C LYS A 550 10.09 -1.72 46.24
N GLY A 551 9.66 -0.66 45.48
CA GLY A 551 10.11 0.71 45.74
C GLY A 551 9.46 1.37 46.98
N ALA A 552 8.28 0.91 47.42
CA ALA A 552 7.61 1.40 48.60
C ALA A 552 8.10 0.71 49.92
N GLY A 553 8.94 -0.31 49.81
CA GLY A 553 9.53 -1.03 50.95
C GLY A 553 10.98 -0.64 51.27
N GLN A 554 11.53 0.37 50.61
CA GLN A 554 12.80 1.03 50.89
C GLN A 554 12.57 2.46 51.43
#